data_79e7f740a4838a483e1a95af69bd7556
#
_entry.id   79e7f740a4838a483e1a95af69bd7556
#
_cell.length_a   1.000
_cell.length_b   1.000
_cell.length_c   1.000
_cell.angle_alpha   90.00
_cell.angle_beta   90.00
_cell.angle_gamma   90.00
#
_symmetry.space_group_name_H-M   'P 1'
#
loop_
_entity.id
_entity.type
_entity.pdbx_description
1 polymer ?
#
loop_
_entity_poly.entity_id
_entity_poly.type
_entity_poly.pdbx_seq_one_letter_code
_entity_poly.pdbx_strand_id
1 'polypeptide(L)'
;RADIDRSDEAIVGALRTRLGAVRRIAEVKRLQGLPVYDAVREASLLYKLRSMAGSDVEGVALPVYRTMMAAARRFEAQSQEAGEAVSGTVTLRLRSPADFTAVTEIFAVHDYVPESLSWVNPVIVLSATKPLPASMVRDLREHGIRIEAQNA
;
A
#
# COMPACT_ATOMS: atom_id res chain seq x y z
N ARG A 1 9.16 28.71 -19.79
CA ARG A 1 10.00 27.52 -19.48
C ARG A 1 10.72 27.71 -18.16
N ALA A 2 11.44 28.82 -17.92
CA ALA A 2 12.16 29.05 -16.66
C ALA A 2 11.29 28.99 -15.39
N ASP A 3 10.00 29.31 -15.45
CA ASP A 3 9.09 29.21 -14.33
C ASP A 3 8.71 27.75 -14.05
N ILE A 4 8.58 26.94 -15.10
CA ILE A 4 8.35 25.49 -14.99
C ILE A 4 9.58 24.83 -14.36
N ASP A 5 10.78 25.13 -14.88
CA ASP A 5 12.04 24.58 -14.38
C ASP A 5 12.21 24.84 -12.87
N ARG A 6 11.91 26.07 -12.41
CA ARG A 6 11.92 26.42 -10.98
C ARG A 6 10.88 25.65 -10.17
N SER A 7 9.70 25.45 -10.73
CA SER A 7 8.66 24.65 -10.08
C SER A 7 9.07 23.19 -9.96
N ASP A 8 9.68 22.62 -10.98
CA ASP A 8 10.18 21.24 -10.98
C ASP A 8 11.28 21.04 -9.92
N GLU A 9 12.21 21.98 -9.79
CA GLU A 9 13.23 21.97 -8.74
C GLU A 9 12.60 21.98 -7.34
N ALA A 10 11.58 22.83 -7.12
CA ALA A 10 10.86 22.90 -5.86
C ALA A 10 10.11 21.59 -5.55
N ILE A 11 9.46 20.98 -6.55
CA ILE A 11 8.78 19.70 -6.42
C ILE A 11 9.77 18.59 -6.05
N VAL A 12 10.90 18.49 -6.75
CA VAL A 12 11.94 17.50 -6.46
C VAL A 12 12.52 17.70 -5.05
N GLY A 13 12.74 18.94 -4.63
CA GLY A 13 13.18 19.28 -3.28
C GLY A 13 12.18 18.82 -2.21
N ALA A 14 10.89 19.10 -2.43
CA ALA A 14 9.81 18.66 -1.55
C ALA A 14 9.69 17.12 -1.50
N LEU A 15 9.85 16.43 -2.63
CA LEU A 15 9.84 14.97 -2.69
C LEU A 15 11.00 14.35 -1.90
N ARG A 16 12.21 14.92 -1.97
CA ARG A 16 13.36 14.47 -1.15
C ARG A 16 13.07 14.59 0.35
N THR A 17 12.53 15.72 0.77
CA THR A 17 12.15 15.97 2.17
C THR A 17 11.10 14.97 2.64
N ARG A 18 10.06 14.76 1.82
CA ARG A 18 9.00 13.81 2.10
C ARG A 18 9.51 12.38 2.19
N LEU A 19 10.37 11.96 1.26
CA LEU A 19 10.98 10.62 1.27
C LEU A 19 11.82 10.39 2.53
N GLY A 20 12.55 11.40 3.01
CA GLY A 20 13.26 11.35 4.28
C GLY A 20 12.34 11.09 5.47
N ALA A 21 11.14 11.71 5.48
CA ALA A 21 10.13 11.44 6.51
C ALA A 21 9.55 10.02 6.38
N VAL A 22 9.27 9.56 5.16
CA VAL A 22 8.77 8.19 4.90
C VAL A 22 9.77 7.15 5.40
N ARG A 23 11.08 7.34 5.17
CA ARG A 23 12.12 6.43 5.67
C ARG A 23 12.09 6.29 7.19
N ARG A 24 11.95 7.40 7.92
CA ARG A 24 11.85 7.37 9.38
C ARG A 24 10.58 6.66 9.86
N ILE A 25 9.46 6.89 9.18
CA ILE A 25 8.18 6.22 9.49
C ILE A 25 8.30 4.71 9.21
N ALA A 26 8.89 4.32 8.08
CA ALA A 26 9.11 2.93 7.72
C ALA A 26 9.92 2.19 8.79
N GLU A 27 10.98 2.81 9.30
CA GLU A 27 11.81 2.24 10.37
C GLU A 27 11.03 2.08 11.68
N VAL A 28 10.26 3.08 12.08
CA VAL A 28 9.39 2.99 13.28
C VAL A 28 8.36 1.88 13.13
N LYS A 29 7.69 1.81 11.97
CA LYS A 29 6.71 0.76 11.68
C LYS A 29 7.35 -0.64 11.73
N ARG A 30 8.53 -0.78 11.13
CA ARG A 30 9.30 -2.03 11.13
C ARG A 30 9.63 -2.48 12.55
N LEU A 31 10.14 -1.59 13.39
CA LEU A 31 10.50 -1.89 14.77
C LEU A 31 9.29 -2.23 15.65
N GLN A 32 8.16 -1.61 15.40
CA GLN A 32 6.92 -1.81 16.15
C GLN A 32 6.00 -2.87 15.55
N GLY A 33 6.34 -3.45 14.41
CA GLY A 33 5.49 -4.43 13.72
C GLY A 33 4.18 -3.83 13.18
N LEU A 34 4.13 -2.52 12.90
CA LEU A 34 2.94 -1.85 12.42
C LEU A 34 2.72 -2.09 10.92
N PRO A 35 1.45 -2.13 10.46
CA PRO A 35 1.13 -2.33 9.05
C PRO A 35 1.63 -1.18 8.17
N VAL A 36 1.94 -1.48 6.92
CA VAL A 36 2.29 -0.48 5.91
C VAL A 36 1.09 0.37 5.55
N TYR A 37 -0.05 -0.30 5.30
CA TYR A 37 -1.28 0.34 4.87
C TYR A 37 -2.11 0.86 6.04
N ASP A 38 -2.49 2.13 5.99
CA ASP A 38 -3.37 2.80 6.95
C ASP A 38 -4.41 3.63 6.19
N ALA A 39 -5.56 3.02 5.91
CA ALA A 39 -6.65 3.62 5.16
C ALA A 39 -7.19 4.90 5.81
N VAL A 40 -7.29 4.93 7.14
CA VAL A 40 -7.82 6.08 7.88
C VAL A 40 -6.90 7.28 7.74
N ARG A 41 -5.60 7.06 7.89
CA ARG A 41 -4.59 8.11 7.74
C ARG A 41 -4.54 8.64 6.31
N GLU A 42 -4.64 7.76 5.30
CA GLU A 42 -4.64 8.18 3.90
C GLU A 42 -5.88 9.00 3.55
N ALA A 43 -7.06 8.58 3.99
CA ALA A 43 -8.29 9.34 3.81
C ALA A 43 -8.21 10.73 4.48
N SER A 44 -7.68 10.80 5.71
CA SER A 44 -7.48 12.07 6.44
C SER A 44 -6.51 12.99 5.71
N LEU A 45 -5.43 12.46 5.13
CA LEU A 45 -4.48 13.23 4.34
C LEU A 45 -5.14 13.80 3.08
N LEU A 46 -5.88 12.99 2.33
CA LEU A 46 -6.57 13.45 1.12
C LEU A 46 -7.63 14.52 1.43
N TYR A 47 -8.34 14.38 2.54
CA TYR A 47 -9.28 15.41 3.00
C TYR A 47 -8.58 16.74 3.29
N LYS A 48 -7.45 16.69 4.04
CA LYS A 48 -6.63 17.87 4.31
C LYS A 48 -6.10 18.52 3.04
N LEU A 49 -5.67 17.71 2.09
CA LEU A 49 -5.13 18.20 0.80
C LEU A 49 -6.18 18.93 -0.02
N ARG A 50 -7.43 18.48 -0.01
CA ARG A 50 -8.55 19.21 -0.63
C ARG A 50 -8.64 20.63 -0.15
N SER A 51 -8.64 20.82 1.18
CA SER A 51 -8.72 22.14 1.78
C SER A 51 -7.49 23.02 1.44
N MET A 52 -6.32 22.40 1.29
CA MET A 52 -5.09 23.13 0.98
C MET A 52 -4.96 23.51 -0.49
N ALA A 53 -5.42 22.64 -1.40
CA ALA A 53 -5.27 22.82 -2.83
C ALA A 53 -6.21 23.90 -3.40
N GLY A 54 -7.40 24.04 -2.83
CA GLY A 54 -8.45 24.84 -3.44
C GLY A 54 -8.99 24.23 -4.73
N SER A 55 -10.05 24.78 -5.27
CA SER A 55 -10.78 24.23 -6.43
C SER A 55 -9.99 24.28 -7.74
N ASP A 56 -9.00 25.17 -7.84
CA ASP A 56 -8.17 25.40 -9.03
C ASP A 56 -7.08 24.32 -9.19
N VAL A 57 -6.58 23.78 -8.10
CA VAL A 57 -5.45 22.81 -8.09
C VAL A 57 -5.87 21.41 -7.66
N GLU A 58 -7.04 21.23 -7.02
CA GLU A 58 -7.52 19.95 -6.47
C GLU A 58 -7.47 18.82 -7.52
N GLY A 59 -7.93 19.10 -8.75
CA GLY A 59 -8.00 18.10 -9.82
C GLY A 59 -6.63 17.54 -10.23
N VAL A 60 -5.55 18.27 -10.00
CA VAL A 60 -4.18 17.82 -10.26
C VAL A 60 -3.54 17.29 -8.98
N ALA A 61 -3.72 17.97 -7.85
CA ALA A 61 -3.07 17.61 -6.60
C ALA A 61 -3.47 16.22 -6.09
N LEU A 62 -4.77 15.88 -6.09
CA LEU A 62 -5.21 14.60 -5.55
C LEU A 62 -4.65 13.38 -6.28
N PRO A 63 -4.68 13.30 -7.63
CA PRO A 63 -4.03 12.21 -8.37
C PRO A 63 -2.53 12.09 -8.08
N VAL A 64 -1.81 13.23 -8.06
CA VAL A 64 -0.38 13.26 -7.76
C VAL A 64 -0.10 12.73 -6.36
N TYR A 65 -0.85 13.17 -5.35
CA TYR A 65 -0.66 12.68 -3.98
C TYR A 65 -1.02 11.20 -3.80
N ARG A 66 -2.03 10.70 -4.50
CA ARG A 66 -2.33 9.25 -4.51
C ARG A 66 -1.15 8.43 -5.04
N THR A 67 -0.54 8.89 -6.14
CA THR A 67 0.66 8.26 -6.71
C THR A 67 1.84 8.32 -5.75
N MET A 68 2.07 9.47 -5.10
CA MET A 68 3.13 9.61 -4.10
C MET A 68 2.90 8.71 -2.86
N MET A 69 1.66 8.55 -2.41
CA MET A 69 1.34 7.64 -1.30
C MET A 69 1.58 6.19 -1.70
N ALA A 70 1.17 5.79 -2.90
CA ALA A 70 1.44 4.46 -3.42
C ALA A 70 2.96 4.15 -3.50
N ALA A 71 3.75 5.10 -3.99
CA ALA A 71 5.22 4.97 -4.02
C ALA A 71 5.83 4.86 -2.62
N ALA A 72 5.32 5.64 -1.65
CA ALA A 72 5.76 5.57 -0.26
C ALA A 72 5.45 4.21 0.37
N ARG A 73 4.25 3.67 0.14
CA ARG A 73 3.86 2.33 0.63
C ARG A 73 4.77 1.22 0.08
N ARG A 74 5.07 1.26 -1.23
CA ARG A 74 6.02 0.30 -1.84
C ARG A 74 7.38 0.37 -1.17
N PHE A 75 7.88 1.57 -0.92
CA PHE A 75 9.15 1.77 -0.22
C PHE A 75 9.10 1.21 1.23
N GLU A 76 8.03 1.50 1.98
CA GLU A 76 7.82 0.98 3.33
C GLU A 76 7.73 -0.56 3.32
N ALA A 77 7.00 -1.15 2.37
CA ALA A 77 6.86 -2.60 2.22
C ALA A 77 8.20 -3.28 1.98
N GLN A 78 9.01 -2.76 1.06
CA GLN A 78 10.36 -3.28 0.79
C GLN A 78 11.28 -3.23 2.03
N SER A 79 11.11 -2.22 2.87
CA SER A 79 11.87 -2.08 4.12
C SER A 79 11.44 -3.08 5.20
N GLN A 80 10.28 -3.73 5.06
CA GLN A 80 9.70 -4.66 6.03
C GLN A 80 9.80 -6.13 5.63
N GLU A 81 10.53 -6.46 4.59
CA GLU A 81 10.63 -7.83 4.04
C GLU A 81 11.27 -8.88 4.97
N ALA A 82 11.66 -8.52 6.18
CA ALA A 82 12.12 -9.46 7.20
C ALA A 82 10.92 -10.16 7.86
N GLY A 83 10.56 -11.36 7.39
CA GLY A 83 9.46 -12.16 7.96
C GLY A 83 9.18 -13.41 7.13
N GLU A 84 8.20 -14.19 7.57
CA GLU A 84 7.80 -15.43 6.91
C GLU A 84 6.97 -15.12 5.65
N ALA A 85 7.52 -15.46 4.49
CA ALA A 85 6.82 -15.38 3.21
C ALA A 85 5.95 -16.64 3.02
N VAL A 86 4.75 -16.47 2.48
CA VAL A 86 3.80 -17.57 2.22
C VAL A 86 3.80 -17.88 0.72
N SER A 87 3.98 -19.15 0.36
CA SER A 87 4.04 -19.62 -1.03
C SER A 87 3.06 -20.77 -1.30
N GLY A 88 2.84 -21.07 -2.56
CA GLY A 88 1.95 -22.14 -3.01
C GLY A 88 0.52 -21.66 -3.27
N THR A 89 -0.45 -22.55 -3.11
CA THR A 89 -1.88 -22.18 -3.19
C THR A 89 -2.29 -21.54 -1.87
N VAL A 90 -2.74 -20.29 -1.95
CA VAL A 90 -3.13 -19.51 -0.76
C VAL A 90 -4.63 -19.24 -0.82
N THR A 91 -5.30 -19.51 0.27
CA THR A 91 -6.71 -19.20 0.45
C THR A 91 -6.85 -18.02 1.42
N LEU A 92 -7.48 -16.95 0.97
CA LEU A 92 -7.82 -15.80 1.80
C LEU A 92 -9.30 -15.90 2.19
N ARG A 93 -9.59 -15.98 3.49
CA ARG A 93 -10.97 -15.97 3.99
C ARG A 93 -11.35 -14.57 4.42
N LEU A 94 -12.36 -14.03 3.74
CA LEU A 94 -12.95 -12.73 4.02
C LEU A 94 -14.01 -12.87 5.12
N ARG A 95 -14.16 -11.84 5.94
CA ARG A 95 -15.25 -11.72 6.92
C ARG A 95 -16.53 -11.21 6.26
N SER A 96 -16.35 -10.37 5.23
CA SER A 96 -17.44 -9.75 4.48
C SER A 96 -17.00 -9.47 3.04
N PRO A 97 -17.94 -9.24 2.10
CA PRO A 97 -17.61 -8.82 0.74
C PRO A 97 -16.82 -7.50 0.67
N ALA A 98 -16.98 -6.61 1.66
CA ALA A 98 -16.22 -5.35 1.74
C ALA A 98 -14.73 -5.58 1.92
N ASP A 99 -14.32 -6.69 2.53
CA ASP A 99 -12.91 -7.05 2.70
C ASP A 99 -12.21 -7.32 1.36
N PHE A 100 -12.96 -7.58 0.28
CA PHE A 100 -12.40 -7.72 -1.07
C PHE A 100 -11.68 -6.46 -1.54
N THR A 101 -12.24 -5.29 -1.28
CA THR A 101 -11.61 -4.01 -1.60
C THR A 101 -10.29 -3.85 -0.83
N ALA A 102 -10.27 -4.18 0.45
CA ALA A 102 -9.03 -4.13 1.25
C ALA A 102 -7.96 -5.08 0.68
N VAL A 103 -8.33 -6.30 0.28
CA VAL A 103 -7.40 -7.25 -0.33
C VAL A 103 -6.80 -6.69 -1.62
N THR A 104 -7.62 -6.12 -2.51
CA THR A 104 -7.13 -5.56 -3.79
C THR A 104 -6.24 -4.35 -3.57
N GLU A 105 -6.55 -3.50 -2.59
CA GLU A 105 -5.71 -2.37 -2.21
C GLU A 105 -4.38 -2.83 -1.63
N ILE A 106 -4.36 -3.84 -0.75
CA ILE A 106 -3.14 -4.43 -0.20
C ILE A 106 -2.28 -5.02 -1.32
N PHE A 107 -2.88 -5.74 -2.28
CA PHE A 107 -2.16 -6.26 -3.44
C PHE A 107 -1.48 -5.13 -4.23
N ALA A 108 -2.22 -4.04 -4.48
CA ALA A 108 -1.68 -2.87 -5.17
C ALA A 108 -0.56 -2.17 -4.39
N VAL A 109 -0.69 -2.10 -3.05
CA VAL A 109 0.35 -1.53 -2.17
C VAL A 109 1.68 -2.28 -2.31
N HIS A 110 1.61 -3.61 -2.35
CA HIS A 110 2.78 -4.48 -2.42
C HIS A 110 3.24 -4.80 -3.85
N ASP A 111 2.59 -4.19 -4.87
CA ASP A 111 2.85 -4.47 -6.29
C ASP A 111 2.79 -5.98 -6.59
N TYR A 112 1.83 -6.65 -5.93
CA TYR A 112 1.68 -8.08 -6.00
C TYR A 112 0.58 -8.48 -6.99
N VAL A 113 0.93 -9.28 -7.97
CA VAL A 113 -0.01 -9.85 -8.94
C VAL A 113 0.05 -11.38 -8.81
N PRO A 114 -1.03 -12.03 -8.36
CA PRO A 114 -1.08 -13.49 -8.33
C PRO A 114 -1.12 -14.06 -9.76
N GLU A 115 -0.62 -15.28 -9.94
CA GLU A 115 -0.70 -15.99 -11.21
C GLU A 115 -2.15 -16.29 -11.59
N SER A 116 -2.94 -16.70 -10.62
CA SER A 116 -4.38 -16.87 -10.77
C SER A 116 -5.10 -16.40 -9.52
N LEU A 117 -6.31 -15.89 -9.70
CA LEU A 117 -7.19 -15.48 -8.62
C LEU A 117 -8.62 -15.92 -8.95
N SER A 118 -9.24 -16.67 -8.05
CA SER A 118 -10.66 -16.99 -8.09
C SER A 118 -11.34 -16.48 -6.83
N TRP A 119 -12.51 -15.88 -7.00
CA TRP A 119 -13.31 -15.39 -5.88
C TRP A 119 -14.64 -16.10 -5.82
N VAL A 120 -14.85 -16.84 -4.73
CA VAL A 120 -16.13 -17.44 -4.37
C VAL A 120 -16.44 -16.98 -2.95
N ASN A 121 -17.28 -15.92 -2.86
CA ASN A 121 -17.60 -15.28 -1.58
C ASN A 121 -17.93 -16.32 -0.47
N PRO A 122 -17.31 -16.29 0.71
CA PRO A 122 -16.37 -15.28 1.23
C PRO A 122 -14.88 -15.62 1.06
N VAL A 123 -14.52 -16.38 0.05
CA VAL A 123 -13.17 -16.94 -0.11
C VAL A 123 -12.53 -16.44 -1.41
N ILE A 124 -11.29 -16.00 -1.31
CA ILE A 124 -10.40 -15.79 -2.45
C ILE A 124 -9.37 -16.91 -2.44
N VAL A 125 -9.27 -17.64 -3.55
CA VAL A 125 -8.20 -18.61 -3.77
C VAL A 125 -7.26 -18.04 -4.81
N LEU A 126 -5.98 -17.96 -4.46
CA LEU A 126 -4.95 -17.49 -5.39
C LEU A 126 -3.81 -18.50 -5.49
N SER A 127 -3.25 -18.61 -6.66
CA SER A 127 -2.03 -19.35 -6.91
C SER A 127 -0.87 -18.36 -6.95
N ALA A 128 0.15 -18.62 -6.15
CA ALA A 128 1.29 -17.75 -5.96
C ALA A 128 2.57 -18.51 -6.29
N THR A 129 3.05 -18.40 -7.53
CA THR A 129 4.41 -18.84 -7.89
C THR A 129 5.46 -17.98 -7.17
N LYS A 130 5.16 -16.68 -7.01
CA LYS A 130 5.95 -15.78 -6.19
C LYS A 130 5.36 -15.74 -4.78
N PRO A 131 6.15 -16.00 -3.73
CA PRO A 131 5.66 -15.96 -2.36
C PRO A 131 4.99 -14.61 -2.01
N LEU A 132 3.95 -14.67 -1.17
CA LEU A 132 3.41 -13.44 -0.59
C LEU A 132 4.48 -12.84 0.34
N PRO A 133 4.87 -11.57 0.12
CA PRO A 133 5.82 -10.91 1.02
C PRO A 133 5.33 -10.90 2.47
N ALA A 134 6.24 -11.00 3.42
CA ALA A 134 5.89 -11.00 4.85
C ALA A 134 5.14 -9.75 5.29
N SER A 135 5.49 -8.59 4.74
CA SER A 135 4.77 -7.33 4.96
C SER A 135 3.33 -7.39 4.48
N MET A 136 3.07 -8.01 3.32
CA MET A 136 1.74 -8.20 2.79
C MET A 136 0.92 -9.19 3.65
N VAL A 137 1.53 -10.27 4.10
CA VAL A 137 0.91 -11.24 5.03
C VAL A 137 0.47 -10.53 6.32
N ARG A 138 1.30 -9.64 6.83
CA ARG A 138 0.99 -8.84 8.01
C ARG A 138 -0.20 -7.92 7.75
N ASP A 139 -0.18 -7.15 6.67
CA ASP A 139 -1.26 -6.23 6.32
C ASP A 139 -2.60 -6.95 6.14
N LEU A 140 -2.61 -8.11 5.49
CA LEU A 140 -3.81 -8.94 5.36
C LEU A 140 -4.35 -9.39 6.73
N ARG A 141 -3.47 -9.86 7.63
CA ARG A 141 -3.86 -10.30 8.99
C ARG A 141 -4.40 -9.15 9.83
N GLU A 142 -3.79 -7.97 9.76
CA GLU A 142 -4.24 -6.76 10.48
C GLU A 142 -5.64 -6.33 10.03
N HIS A 143 -5.98 -6.54 8.75
CA HIS A 143 -7.34 -6.33 8.24
C HIS A 143 -8.29 -7.50 8.57
N GLY A 144 -7.84 -8.47 9.37
CA GLY A 144 -8.64 -9.62 9.80
C GLY A 144 -8.86 -10.66 8.71
N ILE A 145 -8.09 -10.63 7.63
CA ILE A 145 -8.11 -11.63 6.58
C ILE A 145 -7.35 -12.87 7.07
N ARG A 146 -8.02 -14.03 7.11
CA ARG A 146 -7.35 -15.30 7.43
C ARG A 146 -6.64 -15.84 6.20
N ILE A 147 -5.40 -16.27 6.39
CA ILE A 147 -4.54 -16.81 5.34
C ILE A 147 -4.32 -18.29 5.64
N GLU A 148 -4.72 -19.14 4.71
CA GLU A 148 -4.50 -20.60 4.75
C GLU A 148 -3.61 -20.95 3.56
N ALA A 149 -2.38 -21.40 3.81
CA ALA A 149 -1.48 -21.88 2.77
C ALA A 149 -1.59 -23.40 2.68
N GLN A 150 -1.77 -23.92 1.47
CA GLN A 150 -1.58 -25.34 1.18
C GLN A 150 -0.16 -25.49 0.64
N ASN A 151 0.74 -25.99 1.47
CA ASN A 151 2.04 -26.44 1.00
C ASN A 151 1.82 -27.62 0.05
N ALA A 152 2.29 -27.48 -1.17
CA ALA A 152 2.32 -28.56 -2.14
C ALA A 152 3.27 -29.66 -1.70
#